data_66834561ec41390560d978710f1ce5cf
#
_entry.id   66834561ec41390560d978710f1ce5cf
#
_cell.length_a   1.000
_cell.length_b   1.000
_cell.length_c   1.000
_cell.angle_alpha   90.00
_cell.angle_beta   90.00
_cell.angle_gamma   90.00
#
_symmetry.space_group_name_H-M   'P 1'
#
loop_
_entity.id
_entity.type
_entity.pdbx_description
1 polymer ?
#
loop_
_entity_poly.entity_id
_entity_poly.type
_entity_poly.pdbx_seq_one_letter_code
_entity_poly.pdbx_strand_id
1 'polypeptide(L)'
;AYFDDAKLVADSREYVTYTGYLDGVKVSVTSTGIGGPSASIAMEELVKCGADTFIRVGTCGGMQLDVKSSDVVIASGAIRMEGTSKEYAPIEFPAVADIDIINALRASAKELGQRSHVGVVQCKDAFYGQHSPETMPVSYELLNKWEAWKRLGCLASEMESAALFIVASTLHVRCGSVFLVMANQEREKQGLDNP
;
A
#
# COMPACT_ATOMS: atom_id res chain seq x y z
N ALA A 1 -20.39 6.64 -5.72
CA ALA A 1 -21.32 7.61 -5.18
C ALA A 1 -20.63 8.83 -4.54
N TYR A 2 -19.30 8.96 -4.71
CA TYR A 2 -18.54 10.11 -4.21
C TYR A 2 -18.07 11.06 -5.35
N PHE A 3 -18.14 10.61 -6.60
CA PHE A 3 -17.74 11.39 -7.76
C PHE A 3 -18.96 11.89 -8.51
N ASP A 4 -18.96 13.15 -8.91
CA ASP A 4 -19.93 13.70 -9.85
C ASP A 4 -19.65 13.15 -11.25
N ASP A 5 -20.72 12.88 -12.00
CA ASP A 5 -20.66 12.33 -13.37
C ASP A 5 -19.77 11.09 -13.56
N ALA A 6 -19.69 10.23 -12.55
CA ALA A 6 -18.88 9.03 -12.59
C ALA A 6 -19.30 8.09 -13.73
N LYS A 7 -18.35 7.74 -14.60
CA LYS A 7 -18.56 6.85 -15.77
C LYS A 7 -17.56 5.73 -15.74
N LEU A 8 -18.00 4.53 -16.08
CA LEU A 8 -17.11 3.41 -16.41
C LEU A 8 -16.40 3.75 -17.73
N VAL A 9 -15.08 3.83 -17.69
CA VAL A 9 -14.24 4.18 -18.86
C VAL A 9 -13.40 3.02 -19.36
N ALA A 10 -13.15 2.02 -18.52
CA ALA A 10 -12.47 0.78 -18.91
C ALA A 10 -12.91 -0.38 -18.01
N ASP A 11 -13.00 -1.57 -18.59
CA ASP A 11 -13.27 -2.84 -17.91
C ASP A 11 -12.55 -3.94 -18.69
N SER A 12 -11.38 -4.34 -18.21
CA SER A 12 -10.53 -5.33 -18.86
C SER A 12 -9.63 -6.03 -17.85
N ARG A 13 -9.64 -7.35 -17.81
CA ARG A 13 -8.95 -8.18 -16.82
C ARG A 13 -9.38 -7.80 -15.41
N GLU A 14 -8.41 -7.55 -14.50
CA GLU A 14 -8.63 -7.04 -13.13
C GLU A 14 -8.86 -5.53 -13.07
N TYR A 15 -8.68 -4.81 -14.18
CA TYR A 15 -8.74 -3.35 -14.25
C TYR A 15 -10.14 -2.87 -14.60
N VAL A 16 -10.82 -2.32 -13.62
CA VAL A 16 -12.09 -1.62 -13.78
C VAL A 16 -11.88 -0.16 -13.40
N THR A 17 -12.07 0.75 -14.35
CA THR A 17 -11.79 2.18 -14.14
C THR A 17 -13.06 3.01 -14.27
N TYR A 18 -13.34 3.77 -13.23
CA TYR A 18 -14.34 4.83 -13.23
C TYR A 18 -13.65 6.19 -13.19
N THR A 19 -14.14 7.11 -13.99
CA THR A 19 -13.68 8.50 -13.98
C THR A 19 -14.85 9.43 -13.73
N GLY A 20 -14.66 10.45 -12.93
CA GLY A 20 -15.64 11.49 -12.61
C GLY A 20 -14.94 12.73 -12.05
N TYR A 21 -15.69 13.53 -11.31
CA TYR A 21 -15.17 14.77 -10.71
C TYR A 21 -15.38 14.76 -9.20
N LEU A 22 -14.43 15.31 -8.48
CA LEU A 22 -14.50 15.57 -7.05
C LEU A 22 -14.09 17.04 -6.83
N ASP A 23 -15.01 17.86 -6.37
CA ASP A 23 -14.82 19.30 -6.20
C ASP A 23 -14.26 20.00 -7.46
N GLY A 24 -14.75 19.59 -8.64
CA GLY A 24 -14.32 20.12 -9.94
C GLY A 24 -13.00 19.56 -10.46
N VAL A 25 -12.30 18.71 -9.71
CA VAL A 25 -11.07 18.04 -10.13
C VAL A 25 -11.42 16.68 -10.75
N LYS A 26 -10.87 16.41 -11.93
CA LYS A 26 -11.03 15.12 -12.61
C LYS A 26 -10.25 14.05 -11.85
N VAL A 27 -10.95 13.00 -11.43
CA VAL A 27 -10.38 11.87 -10.68
C VAL A 27 -10.81 10.54 -11.28
N SER A 28 -9.95 9.54 -11.13
CA SER A 28 -10.26 8.17 -11.55
C SER A 28 -9.98 7.19 -10.41
N VAL A 29 -10.77 6.12 -10.36
CA VAL A 29 -10.52 4.96 -9.50
C VAL A 29 -10.35 3.75 -10.39
N THR A 30 -9.24 3.05 -10.24
CA THR A 30 -8.92 1.83 -11.00
C THR A 30 -8.64 0.68 -10.02
N SER A 31 -9.34 -0.44 -10.18
CA SER A 31 -8.96 -1.69 -9.49
C SER A 31 -7.70 -2.26 -10.12
N THR A 32 -6.82 -2.86 -9.32
CA THR A 32 -5.55 -3.43 -9.81
C THR A 32 -5.36 -4.89 -9.43
N GLY A 33 -6.37 -5.53 -8.84
CA GLY A 33 -6.17 -6.86 -8.25
C GLY A 33 -5.14 -6.82 -7.12
N ILE A 34 -4.28 -7.82 -7.03
CA ILE A 34 -3.28 -7.97 -5.98
C ILE A 34 -1.88 -8.05 -6.58
N GLY A 35 -0.94 -7.37 -5.95
CA GLY A 35 0.48 -7.51 -6.20
C GLY A 35 1.11 -6.43 -7.08
N GLY A 36 2.42 -6.30 -6.92
CA GLY A 36 3.24 -5.30 -7.62
C GLY A 36 3.14 -5.37 -9.14
N PRO A 37 3.21 -6.55 -9.80
CA PRO A 37 3.15 -6.66 -11.25
C PRO A 37 1.87 -6.06 -11.85
N SER A 38 0.71 -6.38 -11.30
CA SER A 38 -0.57 -5.85 -11.79
C SER A 38 -0.69 -4.34 -11.53
N ALA A 39 -0.34 -3.88 -10.33
CA ALA A 39 -0.42 -2.47 -9.97
C ALA A 39 0.55 -1.60 -10.82
N SER A 40 1.74 -2.10 -11.14
CA SER A 40 2.71 -1.39 -11.97
C SER A 40 2.25 -1.22 -13.41
N ILE A 41 1.64 -2.26 -14.01
CA ILE A 41 1.04 -2.17 -15.34
C ILE A 41 -0.04 -1.07 -15.38
N ALA A 42 -0.93 -1.06 -14.38
CA ALA A 42 -1.96 -0.03 -14.27
C ALA A 42 -1.36 1.39 -14.21
N MET A 43 -0.34 1.60 -13.37
CA MET A 43 0.31 2.91 -13.23
C MET A 43 0.96 3.35 -14.54
N GLU A 44 1.72 2.49 -15.21
CA GLU A 44 2.36 2.76 -16.51
C GLU A 44 1.34 3.19 -17.57
N GLU A 45 0.21 2.49 -17.65
CA GLU A 45 -0.83 2.80 -18.63
C GLU A 45 -1.60 4.08 -18.27
N LEU A 46 -1.89 4.30 -16.98
CA LEU A 46 -2.58 5.51 -16.52
C LEU A 46 -1.71 6.77 -16.69
N VAL A 47 -0.39 6.68 -16.54
CA VAL A 47 0.53 7.79 -16.85
C VAL A 47 0.46 8.16 -18.34
N LYS A 48 0.37 7.18 -19.25
CA LYS A 48 0.16 7.46 -20.69
C LYS A 48 -1.19 8.12 -20.97
N CYS A 49 -2.18 7.91 -20.10
CA CYS A 49 -3.48 8.61 -20.15
C CYS A 49 -3.44 10.01 -19.51
N GLY A 50 -2.31 10.45 -18.98
CA GLY A 50 -2.09 11.77 -18.41
C GLY A 50 -2.25 11.87 -16.88
N ALA A 51 -2.33 10.75 -16.16
CA ALA A 51 -2.31 10.75 -14.70
C ALA A 51 -0.88 11.04 -14.18
N ASP A 52 -0.77 11.92 -13.19
CA ASP A 52 0.50 12.35 -12.60
C ASP A 52 0.56 12.19 -11.08
N THR A 53 -0.55 11.81 -10.47
CA THR A 53 -0.69 11.67 -9.03
C THR A 53 -1.49 10.42 -8.70
N PHE A 54 -0.91 9.56 -7.88
CA PHE A 54 -1.47 8.26 -7.53
C PHE A 54 -1.61 8.10 -6.02
N ILE A 55 -2.76 7.64 -5.58
CA ILE A 55 -2.99 7.25 -4.19
C ILE A 55 -3.48 5.81 -4.18
N ARG A 56 -2.65 4.92 -3.66
CA ARG A 56 -3.08 3.55 -3.38
C ARG A 56 -3.99 3.56 -2.14
N VAL A 57 -5.20 3.09 -2.31
CA VAL A 57 -6.15 2.83 -1.22
C VAL A 57 -6.32 1.33 -1.09
N GLY A 58 -6.05 0.79 0.09
CA GLY A 58 -6.11 -0.66 0.28
C GLY A 58 -6.28 -1.06 1.73
N THR A 59 -5.95 -2.31 2.01
CA THR A 59 -5.96 -2.90 3.34
C THR A 59 -4.58 -3.39 3.73
N CYS A 60 -4.30 -3.53 5.02
CA CYS A 60 -3.05 -4.07 5.54
C CYS A 60 -3.26 -4.88 6.82
N GLY A 61 -2.26 -5.68 7.19
CA GLY A 61 -2.14 -6.28 8.50
C GLY A 61 -1.20 -5.46 9.39
N GLY A 62 -1.64 -5.10 10.60
CA GLY A 62 -0.81 -4.38 11.57
C GLY A 62 0.35 -5.24 12.09
N MET A 63 1.49 -4.59 12.42
CA MET A 63 2.69 -5.24 12.95
C MET A 63 3.09 -4.73 14.34
N GLN A 64 2.82 -3.46 14.65
CA GLN A 64 3.08 -2.88 15.98
C GLN A 64 1.85 -3.04 16.88
N LEU A 65 2.05 -3.22 18.18
CA LEU A 65 0.95 -3.45 19.14
C LEU A 65 0.01 -2.26 19.31
N ASP A 66 0.44 -1.06 18.97
CA ASP A 66 -0.38 0.15 18.99
C ASP A 66 -1.19 0.36 17.72
N VAL A 67 -0.91 -0.39 16.65
CA VAL A 67 -1.67 -0.39 15.39
C VAL A 67 -2.83 -1.39 15.50
N LYS A 68 -4.04 -0.88 15.64
CA LYS A 68 -5.24 -1.70 15.89
C LYS A 68 -6.08 -1.88 14.62
N SER A 69 -6.92 -2.90 14.64
CA SER A 69 -7.97 -3.04 13.61
C SER A 69 -8.81 -1.77 13.51
N SER A 70 -9.17 -1.38 12.30
CA SER A 70 -9.85 -0.12 11.95
C SER A 70 -9.01 1.16 12.05
N ASP A 71 -7.75 1.09 12.47
CA ASP A 71 -6.83 2.22 12.34
C ASP A 71 -6.47 2.46 10.86
N VAL A 72 -6.00 3.65 10.55
CA VAL A 72 -5.48 4.03 9.24
C VAL A 72 -3.95 4.03 9.28
N VAL A 73 -3.30 3.37 8.31
CA VAL A 73 -1.85 3.46 8.12
C VAL A 73 -1.56 4.22 6.83
N ILE A 74 -0.70 5.24 6.93
CA ILE A 74 -0.20 6.03 5.80
C ILE A 74 1.28 5.66 5.63
N ALA A 75 1.65 5.10 4.48
CA ALA A 75 3.02 4.70 4.24
C ALA A 75 3.92 5.89 3.93
N SER A 76 5.00 6.07 4.70
CA SER A 76 6.07 7.01 4.37
C SER A 76 7.13 6.39 3.47
N GLY A 77 7.24 5.07 3.49
CA GLY A 77 8.11 4.26 2.66
C GLY A 77 7.74 2.78 2.81
N ALA A 78 8.31 1.95 1.96
CA ALA A 78 8.02 0.52 1.95
C ALA A 78 9.28 -0.33 1.86
N ILE A 79 9.31 -1.42 2.62
CA ILE A 79 10.35 -2.44 2.53
C ILE A 79 10.17 -3.20 1.21
N ARG A 80 11.18 -3.21 0.37
CA ARG A 80 11.20 -3.82 -0.97
C ARG A 80 11.44 -5.34 -0.89
N MET A 81 10.48 -6.09 -0.35
CA MET A 81 10.56 -7.55 -0.25
C MET A 81 9.90 -8.26 -1.43
N GLU A 82 9.32 -7.53 -2.35
CA GLU A 82 8.69 -8.00 -3.58
C GLU A 82 9.67 -7.99 -4.79
N GLY A 83 9.30 -8.59 -5.90
CA GLY A 83 10.13 -8.72 -7.09
C GLY A 83 10.07 -7.53 -8.04
N THR A 84 8.90 -6.94 -8.22
CA THR A 84 8.63 -5.92 -9.26
C THR A 84 9.57 -4.72 -9.14
N SER A 85 9.70 -4.13 -7.95
CA SER A 85 10.55 -2.95 -7.77
C SER A 85 12.02 -3.19 -8.10
N LYS A 86 12.50 -4.43 -7.97
CA LYS A 86 13.89 -4.80 -8.24
C LYS A 86 14.20 -4.79 -9.73
N GLU A 87 13.20 -4.96 -10.58
CA GLU A 87 13.34 -4.87 -12.04
C GLU A 87 13.29 -3.43 -12.54
N TYR A 88 12.72 -2.50 -11.76
CA TYR A 88 12.67 -1.06 -12.11
C TYR A 88 13.86 -0.26 -11.58
N ALA A 89 14.43 -0.61 -10.42
CA ALA A 89 15.51 0.14 -9.81
C ALA A 89 16.43 -0.73 -8.94
N PRO A 90 17.72 -0.37 -8.78
CA PRO A 90 18.63 -1.03 -7.84
C PRO A 90 18.02 -1.11 -6.44
N ILE A 91 18.33 -2.18 -5.71
CA ILE A 91 17.72 -2.43 -4.39
C ILE A 91 18.04 -1.33 -3.37
N GLU A 92 19.16 -0.66 -3.53
CA GLU A 92 19.64 0.43 -2.67
C GLU A 92 18.79 1.70 -2.81
N PHE A 93 18.07 1.87 -3.93
CA PHE A 93 17.16 3.01 -4.09
C PHE A 93 15.92 2.80 -3.21
N PRO A 94 15.63 3.73 -2.28
CA PRO A 94 14.54 3.54 -1.32
C PRO A 94 13.16 3.71 -1.98
N ALA A 95 12.21 2.84 -1.62
CA ALA A 95 10.81 3.00 -1.98
C ALA A 95 10.14 3.99 -1.00
N VAL A 96 10.02 5.25 -1.39
CA VAL A 96 9.47 6.34 -0.56
C VAL A 96 8.23 6.95 -1.22
N ALA A 97 7.27 7.32 -0.38
CA ALA A 97 6.08 8.03 -0.83
C ALA A 97 6.37 9.54 -1.03
N ASP A 98 5.55 10.18 -1.85
CA ASP A 98 5.57 11.62 -2.03
C ASP A 98 5.15 12.33 -0.73
N ILE A 99 5.94 13.31 -0.28
CA ILE A 99 5.76 13.99 1.01
C ILE A 99 4.48 14.81 1.06
N ASP A 100 4.07 15.41 -0.05
CA ASP A 100 2.85 16.22 -0.09
C ASP A 100 1.62 15.34 0.00
N ILE A 101 1.65 14.15 -0.63
CA ILE A 101 0.58 13.16 -0.49
C ILE A 101 0.50 12.64 0.95
N ILE A 102 1.63 12.33 1.59
CA ILE A 102 1.65 11.93 3.00
C ILE A 102 0.98 13.00 3.88
N ASN A 103 1.36 14.25 3.70
CA ASN A 103 0.82 15.36 4.47
C ASN A 103 -0.69 15.56 4.24
N ALA A 104 -1.15 15.46 3.00
CA ALA A 104 -2.56 15.54 2.65
C ALA A 104 -3.37 14.40 3.28
N LEU A 105 -2.91 13.16 3.17
CA LEU A 105 -3.57 11.98 3.78
C LEU A 105 -3.63 12.09 5.31
N ARG A 106 -2.54 12.57 5.93
CA ARG A 106 -2.49 12.79 7.38
C ARG A 106 -3.48 13.87 7.83
N ALA A 107 -3.56 14.97 7.08
CA ALA A 107 -4.53 16.04 7.35
C ALA A 107 -5.97 15.54 7.24
N SER A 108 -6.29 14.81 6.16
CA SER A 108 -7.61 14.21 5.94
C SER A 108 -7.99 13.21 7.02
N ALA A 109 -7.08 12.33 7.43
CA ALA A 109 -7.34 11.38 8.51
C ALA A 109 -7.67 12.10 9.84
N LYS A 110 -6.93 13.18 10.15
CA LYS A 110 -7.20 14.01 11.33
C LYS A 110 -8.57 14.71 11.26
N GLU A 111 -8.91 15.29 10.11
CA GLU A 111 -10.19 15.96 9.89
C GLU A 111 -11.38 15.01 10.03
N LEU A 112 -11.23 13.77 9.54
CA LEU A 112 -12.23 12.72 9.66
C LEU A 112 -12.25 12.05 11.05
N GLY A 113 -11.42 12.48 11.99
CA GLY A 113 -11.34 11.88 13.33
C GLY A 113 -10.80 10.45 13.34
N GLN A 114 -10.12 10.02 12.26
CA GLN A 114 -9.55 8.68 12.15
C GLN A 114 -8.25 8.58 12.93
N ARG A 115 -8.10 7.53 13.72
CA ARG A 115 -6.81 7.20 14.33
C ARG A 115 -5.86 6.74 13.22
N SER A 116 -4.74 7.46 13.05
CA SER A 116 -3.81 7.19 11.97
C SER A 116 -2.37 7.11 12.43
N HIS A 117 -1.60 6.28 11.74
CA HIS A 117 -0.17 6.06 11.92
C HIS A 117 0.54 6.39 10.62
N VAL A 118 1.70 7.05 10.70
CA VAL A 118 2.55 7.35 9.53
C VAL A 118 3.91 6.69 9.74
N GLY A 119 4.32 5.84 8.79
CA GLY A 119 5.60 5.15 8.89
C GLY A 119 5.85 4.14 7.79
N VAL A 120 6.88 3.33 7.99
CA VAL A 120 7.29 2.31 7.02
C VAL A 120 6.34 1.11 7.06
N VAL A 121 6.02 0.58 5.88
CA VAL A 121 5.26 -0.66 5.71
C VAL A 121 6.13 -1.73 5.06
N GLN A 122 5.81 -3.01 5.28
CA GLN A 122 6.41 -4.12 4.54
C GLN A 122 5.58 -4.40 3.30
N CYS A 123 6.23 -4.46 2.14
CA CYS A 123 5.61 -4.88 0.88
C CYS A 123 6.19 -6.23 0.44
N LYS A 124 5.31 -7.20 0.18
CA LYS A 124 5.67 -8.59 -0.16
C LYS A 124 4.81 -9.14 -1.29
N ASP A 125 5.28 -10.23 -1.93
CA ASP A 125 4.53 -10.96 -2.96
C ASP A 125 3.77 -12.17 -2.40
N ALA A 126 4.28 -12.79 -1.33
CA ALA A 126 3.74 -14.04 -0.81
C ALA A 126 2.85 -13.80 0.42
N PHE A 127 1.53 -13.79 0.23
CA PHE A 127 0.57 -13.62 1.33
C PHE A 127 0.75 -14.67 2.43
N TYR A 128 0.80 -15.94 2.07
CA TYR A 128 0.96 -17.04 3.03
C TYR A 128 2.36 -17.14 3.63
N GLY A 129 3.36 -16.49 3.02
CA GLY A 129 4.69 -16.33 3.63
C GLY A 129 4.67 -15.52 4.93
N GLN A 130 3.62 -14.73 5.15
CA GLN A 130 3.38 -14.01 6.41
C GLN A 130 2.45 -14.79 7.35
N HIS A 131 1.35 -15.35 6.83
CA HIS A 131 0.27 -15.92 7.64
C HIS A 131 0.54 -17.37 8.06
N SER A 132 1.41 -18.08 7.35
CA SER A 132 1.81 -19.45 7.65
C SER A 132 3.29 -19.68 7.31
N PRO A 133 4.19 -18.83 7.82
CA PRO A 133 5.62 -18.88 7.46
C PRO A 133 6.29 -20.22 7.80
N GLU A 134 5.83 -20.90 8.83
CA GLU A 134 6.33 -22.22 9.26
C GLU A 134 6.10 -23.31 8.23
N THR A 135 5.16 -23.16 7.30
CA THR A 135 4.89 -24.10 6.21
C THR A 135 5.79 -23.90 5.00
N MET A 136 6.54 -22.79 4.97
CA MET A 136 7.38 -22.43 3.83
C MET A 136 8.79 -23.03 3.94
N PRO A 137 9.40 -23.47 2.83
CA PRO A 137 10.79 -23.98 2.84
C PRO A 137 11.80 -22.97 3.39
N VAL A 138 11.52 -21.65 3.25
CA VAL A 138 12.36 -20.54 3.73
C VAL A 138 11.85 -19.93 5.05
N SER A 139 11.17 -20.73 5.87
CA SER A 139 10.52 -20.26 7.12
C SER A 139 11.47 -19.50 8.03
N TYR A 140 12.72 -19.97 8.17
CA TYR A 140 13.74 -19.32 8.98
C TYR A 140 14.02 -17.87 8.54
N GLU A 141 14.06 -17.64 7.25
CA GLU A 141 14.29 -16.30 6.69
C GLU A 141 13.08 -15.39 6.93
N LEU A 142 11.88 -15.90 6.67
CA LEU A 142 10.62 -15.15 6.85
C LEU A 142 10.42 -14.73 8.30
N LEU A 143 10.60 -15.66 9.24
CA LEU A 143 10.45 -15.39 10.67
C LEU A 143 11.49 -14.41 11.19
N ASN A 144 12.76 -14.57 10.81
CA ASN A 144 13.83 -13.67 11.22
C ASN A 144 13.64 -12.25 10.67
N LYS A 145 13.25 -12.12 9.39
CA LYS A 145 12.95 -10.83 8.78
C LYS A 145 11.75 -10.15 9.45
N TRP A 146 10.67 -10.89 9.72
CA TRP A 146 9.50 -10.36 10.40
C TRP A 146 9.86 -9.77 11.76
N GLU A 147 10.65 -10.50 12.55
CA GLU A 147 11.12 -10.02 13.86
C GLU A 147 12.01 -8.78 13.73
N ALA A 148 12.91 -8.74 12.75
CA ALA A 148 13.75 -7.58 12.50
C ALA A 148 12.91 -6.34 12.15
N TRP A 149 11.90 -6.48 11.29
CA TRP A 149 11.04 -5.35 10.92
C TRP A 149 10.18 -4.85 12.06
N LYS A 150 9.69 -5.73 12.93
CA LYS A 150 9.00 -5.31 14.16
C LYS A 150 9.91 -4.48 15.05
N ARG A 151 11.15 -4.91 15.25
CA ARG A 151 12.15 -4.16 16.04
C ARG A 151 12.52 -2.81 15.41
N LEU A 152 12.46 -2.71 14.09
CA LEU A 152 12.66 -1.46 13.35
C LEU A 152 11.43 -0.54 13.35
N GLY A 153 10.32 -0.95 13.93
CA GLY A 153 9.10 -0.17 13.99
C GLY A 153 8.25 -0.17 12.71
N CYS A 154 8.40 -1.18 11.85
CA CYS A 154 7.53 -1.35 10.69
C CYS A 154 6.07 -1.46 11.14
N LEU A 155 5.18 -0.62 10.61
CA LEU A 155 3.82 -0.46 11.10
C LEU A 155 2.86 -1.56 10.65
N ALA A 156 2.98 -1.94 9.38
CA ALA A 156 2.00 -2.82 8.73
C ALA A 156 2.62 -3.57 7.55
N SER A 157 1.91 -4.58 7.08
CA SER A 157 2.27 -5.40 5.93
C SER A 157 1.19 -5.35 4.86
N GLU A 158 1.59 -5.16 3.60
CA GLU A 158 0.74 -5.06 2.42
C GLU A 158 1.48 -5.62 1.17
N MET A 159 1.02 -5.38 -0.07
CA MET A 159 1.54 -6.12 -1.22
C MET A 159 1.90 -5.28 -2.47
N GLU A 160 1.77 -3.94 -2.47
CA GLU A 160 1.94 -3.14 -3.70
C GLU A 160 2.77 -1.85 -3.53
N SER A 161 2.88 -1.27 -2.33
CA SER A 161 3.45 0.08 -2.17
C SER A 161 4.90 0.21 -2.61
N ALA A 162 5.75 -0.80 -2.36
CA ALA A 162 7.15 -0.71 -2.79
C ALA A 162 7.26 -0.64 -4.31
N ALA A 163 6.51 -1.49 -5.02
CA ALA A 163 6.46 -1.47 -6.47
C ALA A 163 5.96 -0.10 -6.97
N LEU A 164 4.84 0.38 -6.45
CA LEU A 164 4.25 1.65 -6.89
C LEU A 164 5.14 2.86 -6.61
N PHE A 165 5.81 2.93 -5.46
CA PHE A 165 6.72 4.04 -5.15
C PHE A 165 7.94 4.05 -6.07
N ILE A 166 8.48 2.88 -6.41
CA ILE A 166 9.61 2.78 -7.33
C ILE A 166 9.19 3.09 -8.77
N VAL A 167 8.07 2.55 -9.24
CA VAL A 167 7.54 2.84 -10.58
C VAL A 167 7.22 4.33 -10.71
N ALA A 168 6.59 4.94 -9.71
CA ALA A 168 6.32 6.38 -9.70
C ALA A 168 7.60 7.21 -9.79
N SER A 169 8.66 6.83 -9.06
CA SER A 169 9.97 7.48 -9.15
C SER A 169 10.57 7.37 -10.55
N THR A 170 10.45 6.21 -11.19
CA THR A 170 10.93 5.97 -12.56
C THR A 170 10.17 6.81 -13.60
N LEU A 171 8.86 6.99 -13.38
CA LEU A 171 7.98 7.76 -14.28
C LEU A 171 7.91 9.26 -13.93
N HIS A 172 8.60 9.69 -12.87
CA HIS A 172 8.59 11.07 -12.36
C HIS A 172 7.19 11.59 -12.02
N VAL A 173 6.35 10.73 -11.43
CA VAL A 173 5.01 11.03 -10.95
C VAL A 173 4.93 10.89 -9.43
N ARG A 174 3.89 11.47 -8.81
CA ARG A 174 3.67 11.42 -7.36
C ARG A 174 2.91 10.17 -6.96
N CYS A 175 3.32 9.51 -5.88
CA CYS A 175 2.60 8.35 -5.34
C CYS A 175 2.60 8.34 -3.82
N GLY A 176 1.46 7.96 -3.24
CA GLY A 176 1.28 7.70 -1.82
C GLY A 176 0.39 6.49 -1.58
N SER A 177 0.36 6.00 -0.34
CA SER A 177 -0.47 4.85 0.03
C SER A 177 -1.13 5.05 1.38
N VAL A 178 -2.38 4.63 1.47
CA VAL A 178 -3.19 4.64 2.69
C VAL A 178 -3.96 3.32 2.83
N PHE A 179 -4.02 2.80 4.05
CA PHE A 179 -4.58 1.48 4.33
C PHE A 179 -5.52 1.50 5.51
N LEU A 180 -6.58 0.70 5.43
CA LEU A 180 -7.34 0.26 6.59
C LEU A 180 -6.66 -0.97 7.18
N VAL A 181 -6.39 -0.94 8.48
CA VAL A 181 -5.89 -2.11 9.21
C VAL A 181 -7.03 -3.10 9.41
N MET A 182 -6.91 -4.30 8.81
CA MET A 182 -7.95 -5.35 8.93
C MET A 182 -7.77 -6.18 10.18
N ALA A 183 -6.54 -6.56 10.48
CA ALA A 183 -6.17 -7.40 11.62
C ALA A 183 -4.73 -7.12 12.03
N ASN A 184 -4.33 -7.59 13.23
CA ASN A 184 -2.95 -7.52 13.69
C ASN A 184 -2.57 -8.83 14.39
N GLN A 185 -1.86 -9.70 13.69
CA GLN A 185 -1.47 -11.02 14.20
C GLN A 185 -0.59 -10.97 15.48
N GLU A 186 0.15 -9.89 15.72
CA GLU A 186 0.96 -9.76 16.93
C GLU A 186 0.08 -9.45 18.16
N ARG A 187 -1.01 -8.70 17.96
CA ARG A 187 -2.01 -8.46 19.00
C ARG A 187 -2.83 -9.74 19.28
N GLU A 188 -3.22 -10.45 18.21
CA GLU A 188 -3.92 -11.74 18.33
C GLU A 188 -3.12 -12.77 19.14
N LYS A 189 -1.81 -12.89 18.86
CA LYS A 189 -0.89 -13.77 19.61
C LYS A 189 -0.80 -13.42 21.11
N GLN A 190 -1.06 -12.14 21.46
CA GLN A 190 -1.06 -11.67 22.85
C GLN A 190 -2.47 -11.61 23.47
N GLY A 191 -3.51 -12.03 22.74
CA GLY A 191 -4.89 -11.97 23.21
C GLY A 191 -5.42 -10.56 23.41
N LEU A 192 -4.86 -9.57 22.70
CA LEU A 192 -5.23 -8.15 22.81
C LEU A 192 -6.39 -7.76 21.87
N ASP A 193 -6.63 -8.53 20.84
CA ASP A 193 -7.77 -8.38 19.94
C ASP A 193 -8.64 -9.63 20.05
N ASN A 194 -9.93 -9.46 20.30
CA ASN A 194 -10.88 -10.53 20.09
C ASN A 194 -11.23 -10.58 18.60
N PRO A 195 -11.30 -11.77 18.00
CA PRO A 195 -11.73 -11.95 16.62
C PRO A 195 -13.18 -11.54 16.39
#